data_626b75e8b8ed18ddb2a0820ca97b43e9
#
_entry.id   626b75e8b8ed18ddb2a0820ca97b43e9
#
_cell.length_a   1.000
_cell.length_b   1.000
_cell.length_c   1.000
_cell.angle_alpha   90.00
_cell.angle_beta   90.00
_cell.angle_gamma   90.00
#
_symmetry.space_group_name_H-M   'P 1'
#
loop_
_entity.id
_entity.type
_entity.pdbx_description
1 polymer ?
#
loop_
_entity_poly.entity_id
_entity_poly.type
_entity_poly.pdbx_seq_one_letter_code
_entity_poly.pdbx_strand_id
1 'polypeptide(L)'
;MQDFSEPGSGKADGEGSAVPSPAVVAQQAVQELVLPQPVIRMNPDEKHAQLVRVPTWMWLDRGMWQPVSRTVSVPGVSVTATAIPRAAAWAMGDGKTVVCAGPGTPYAVKYAADSASPDCGHTYLRSSARQSGEAYTVLVSVTWDVEWHGGGQQGAVPGLVTRAQVPLRVAEAQALVVS
;
A
#
# COMPACT_ATOMS: atom_id res chain seq x y z
N MET A 1 61.08 4.76 -57.06
CA MET A 1 60.09 5.80 -56.83
C MET A 1 58.81 5.09 -56.41
N GLN A 2 58.57 4.99 -55.12
CA GLN A 2 57.36 4.41 -54.56
C GLN A 2 56.67 5.46 -53.70
N ASP A 3 55.49 5.76 -54.12
CA ASP A 3 54.61 6.72 -53.46
C ASP A 3 53.84 5.98 -52.34
N PHE A 4 54.05 6.39 -51.12
CA PHE A 4 53.33 5.93 -49.95
C PHE A 4 52.17 6.86 -49.67
N SER A 5 50.97 6.50 -50.14
CA SER A 5 49.72 7.17 -49.71
C SER A 5 49.34 6.68 -48.30
N GLU A 6 49.32 7.57 -47.36
CA GLU A 6 48.76 7.33 -46.01
C GLU A 6 47.24 7.12 -46.09
N PRO A 7 46.68 6.14 -45.36
CA PRO A 7 45.25 6.03 -45.17
C PRO A 7 44.75 7.04 -44.13
N GLY A 8 43.79 7.81 -44.56
CA GLY A 8 43.14 8.85 -43.76
C GLY A 8 42.61 8.33 -42.41
N SER A 9 42.85 9.11 -41.38
CA SER A 9 42.31 8.99 -40.02
C SER A 9 40.79 9.00 -40.07
N GLY A 10 40.20 7.82 -39.83
CA GLY A 10 38.78 7.67 -39.64
C GLY A 10 38.38 8.43 -38.35
N LYS A 11 37.56 9.46 -38.55
CA LYS A 11 36.92 10.19 -37.50
C LYS A 11 36.00 9.25 -36.77
N ALA A 12 36.28 8.95 -35.53
CA ALA A 12 35.35 8.26 -34.63
C ALA A 12 34.10 9.14 -34.51
N ASP A 13 33.03 8.67 -35.11
CA ASP A 13 31.71 9.24 -34.89
C ASP A 13 31.36 9.03 -33.41
N GLY A 14 31.29 10.15 -32.69
CA GLY A 14 30.82 10.11 -31.29
C GLY A 14 29.40 9.56 -31.25
N GLU A 15 29.24 8.40 -30.66
CA GLU A 15 27.93 7.89 -30.25
C GLU A 15 27.30 8.91 -29.32
N GLY A 16 26.48 9.78 -29.89
CA GLY A 16 25.58 10.60 -29.13
C GLY A 16 24.65 9.67 -28.34
N SER A 17 24.82 9.61 -27.02
CA SER A 17 23.90 8.87 -26.15
C SER A 17 22.47 9.26 -26.49
N ALA A 18 21.71 8.34 -27.09
CA ALA A 18 20.32 8.57 -27.41
C ALA A 18 19.55 8.93 -26.14
N VAL A 19 18.77 10.01 -26.17
CA VAL A 19 17.91 10.40 -25.04
C VAL A 19 16.94 9.26 -24.77
N PRO A 20 16.88 8.72 -23.51
CA PRO A 20 15.97 7.64 -23.20
C PRO A 20 14.51 8.05 -23.43
N SER A 21 13.66 7.09 -23.83
CA SER A 21 12.24 7.40 -23.97
C SER A 21 11.61 7.72 -22.61
N PRO A 22 10.61 8.62 -22.56
CA PRO A 22 9.91 8.95 -21.32
C PRO A 22 9.35 7.72 -20.60
N ALA A 23 8.89 6.68 -21.33
CA ALA A 23 8.40 5.44 -20.76
C ALA A 23 9.49 4.66 -19.98
N VAL A 24 10.72 4.65 -20.47
CA VAL A 24 11.86 4.01 -19.78
C VAL A 24 12.20 4.78 -18.49
N VAL A 25 12.22 6.10 -18.53
CA VAL A 25 12.45 6.94 -17.34
C VAL A 25 11.29 6.80 -16.35
N ALA A 26 10.06 6.62 -16.82
CA ALA A 26 8.90 6.34 -15.99
C ALA A 26 9.04 5.03 -15.21
N GLN A 27 9.53 3.96 -15.84
CA GLN A 27 9.78 2.69 -15.14
C GLN A 27 10.77 2.89 -13.99
N GLN A 28 11.83 3.66 -14.20
CA GLN A 28 12.78 3.99 -13.12
C GLN A 28 12.10 4.82 -12.02
N ALA A 29 11.32 5.84 -12.35
CA ALA A 29 10.58 6.64 -11.37
C ALA A 29 9.64 5.78 -10.52
N VAL A 30 8.95 4.80 -11.14
CA VAL A 30 8.07 3.84 -10.44
C VAL A 30 8.87 2.93 -9.50
N GLN A 31 10.02 2.42 -9.94
CA GLN A 31 10.90 1.57 -9.10
C GLN A 31 11.47 2.33 -7.91
N GLU A 32 11.67 3.64 -8.03
CA GLU A 32 12.17 4.50 -6.96
C GLU A 32 11.08 5.04 -6.03
N LEU A 33 9.79 4.74 -6.27
CA LEU A 33 8.71 5.08 -5.36
C LEU A 33 8.87 4.33 -4.03
N VAL A 34 8.90 5.08 -2.93
CA VAL A 34 8.93 4.52 -1.57
C VAL A 34 7.53 4.65 -0.98
N LEU A 35 6.74 3.59 -1.09
CA LEU A 35 5.38 3.57 -0.56
C LEU A 35 5.38 3.27 0.94
N PRO A 36 4.57 3.98 1.75
CA PRO A 36 4.51 3.76 3.18
C PRO A 36 3.88 2.40 3.50
N GLN A 37 4.38 1.76 4.56
CA GLN A 37 3.74 0.58 5.12
C GLN A 37 2.41 0.97 5.79
N PRO A 38 1.36 0.17 5.64
CA PRO A 38 0.10 0.43 6.32
C PRO A 38 0.28 0.45 7.84
N VAL A 39 -0.21 1.50 8.50
CA VAL A 39 -0.27 1.58 9.96
C VAL A 39 -1.68 1.25 10.39
N ILE A 40 -1.85 0.04 10.92
CA ILE A 40 -3.14 -0.51 11.37
C ILE A 40 -3.59 0.21 12.63
N ARG A 41 -4.86 0.62 12.65
CA ARG A 41 -5.57 1.13 13.82
C ARG A 41 -6.91 0.41 13.91
N MET A 42 -7.35 0.14 15.14
CA MET A 42 -8.64 -0.50 15.37
C MET A 42 -9.21 -0.13 16.74
N ASN A 43 -10.48 -0.39 16.92
CA ASN A 43 -11.15 -0.24 18.21
C ASN A 43 -12.06 -1.47 18.47
N PRO A 44 -11.85 -2.19 19.57
CA PRO A 44 -10.73 -2.10 20.52
C PRO A 44 -9.37 -2.21 19.83
N ASP A 45 -8.30 -1.62 20.39
CA ASP A 45 -6.97 -1.69 19.80
C ASP A 45 -6.41 -3.11 19.81
N GLU A 46 -5.34 -3.36 19.05
CA GLU A 46 -4.75 -4.70 18.89
C GLU A 46 -4.14 -5.29 20.18
N LYS A 47 -3.95 -4.47 21.22
CA LYS A 47 -3.44 -4.91 22.53
C LYS A 47 -4.55 -5.47 23.42
N HIS A 48 -5.79 -5.14 23.12
CA HIS A 48 -6.97 -5.62 23.83
C HIS A 48 -7.70 -6.68 23.04
N ALA A 49 -8.25 -7.68 23.74
CA ALA A 49 -9.04 -8.70 23.08
C ALA A 49 -10.32 -8.08 22.49
N GLN A 50 -10.60 -8.41 21.24
CA GLN A 50 -11.91 -8.16 20.65
C GLN A 50 -12.91 -9.12 21.27
N LEU A 51 -14.19 -8.80 21.24
CA LEU A 51 -15.24 -9.69 21.71
C LEU A 51 -16.02 -10.27 20.54
N VAL A 52 -16.35 -11.56 20.66
CA VAL A 52 -17.26 -12.23 19.72
C VAL A 52 -18.59 -11.49 19.69
N ARG A 53 -19.12 -11.26 18.47
CA ARG A 53 -20.38 -10.55 18.18
C ARG A 53 -20.40 -9.08 18.54
N VAL A 54 -19.25 -8.48 18.87
CA VAL A 54 -19.10 -7.04 19.01
C VAL A 54 -18.38 -6.49 17.77
N PRO A 55 -18.86 -5.41 17.16
CA PRO A 55 -18.20 -4.83 15.99
C PRO A 55 -16.81 -4.32 16.33
N THR A 56 -15.82 -4.71 15.52
CA THR A 56 -14.47 -4.17 15.54
C THR A 56 -14.38 -3.10 14.46
N TRP A 57 -13.99 -1.89 14.83
CA TRP A 57 -13.68 -0.80 13.90
C TRP A 57 -12.26 -0.96 13.40
N MET A 58 -12.04 -0.70 12.11
CA MET A 58 -10.72 -0.79 11.49
C MET A 58 -10.47 0.45 10.65
N TRP A 59 -9.27 1.00 10.75
CA TRP A 59 -8.83 2.08 9.88
C TRP A 59 -7.31 2.09 9.75
N LEU A 60 -6.81 2.82 8.77
CA LEU A 60 -5.39 3.08 8.59
C LEU A 60 -5.06 4.49 9.03
N ASP A 61 -3.85 4.70 9.54
CA ASP A 61 -3.37 6.04 9.83
C ASP A 61 -3.46 6.91 8.58
N ARG A 62 -4.11 8.07 8.70
CA ARG A 62 -4.37 8.96 7.55
C ARG A 62 -3.11 9.56 6.96
N GLY A 63 -2.03 9.65 7.74
CA GLY A 63 -0.76 10.14 7.26
C GLY A 63 -0.16 9.27 6.16
N MET A 64 -0.46 7.95 6.17
CA MET A 64 -0.01 7.02 5.12
C MET A 64 -0.97 6.96 3.91
N TRP A 65 -2.19 7.53 4.01
CA TRP A 65 -3.19 7.51 2.93
C TRP A 65 -3.12 8.79 2.09
N GLN A 66 -1.92 9.09 1.59
CA GLN A 66 -1.65 10.28 0.78
C GLN A 66 -0.92 9.87 -0.51
N PRO A 67 -1.09 10.61 -1.61
CA PRO A 67 -0.29 10.37 -2.81
C PRO A 67 1.21 10.48 -2.51
N VAL A 68 1.99 9.61 -3.14
CA VAL A 68 3.46 9.60 -3.07
C VAL A 68 4.01 9.78 -4.48
N SER A 69 4.91 10.74 -4.67
CA SER A 69 5.49 11.04 -5.98
C SER A 69 7.00 10.88 -5.99
N ARG A 70 7.52 10.49 -7.15
CA ARG A 70 8.95 10.44 -7.44
C ARG A 70 9.22 11.00 -8.82
N THR A 71 10.17 11.93 -8.93
CA THR A 71 10.65 12.47 -10.20
C THR A 71 12.04 11.93 -10.49
N VAL A 72 12.24 11.45 -11.71
CA VAL A 72 13.54 11.07 -12.25
C VAL A 72 13.83 11.94 -13.45
N SER A 73 15.03 12.50 -13.47
CA SER A 73 15.51 13.36 -14.56
C SER A 73 16.81 12.82 -15.12
N VAL A 74 16.87 12.68 -16.43
CA VAL A 74 18.07 12.36 -17.18
C VAL A 74 18.25 13.43 -18.26
N PRO A 75 19.45 13.59 -18.89
CA PRO A 75 19.63 14.56 -19.94
C PRO A 75 18.55 14.48 -21.02
N GLY A 76 17.80 15.57 -21.22
CA GLY A 76 16.75 15.70 -22.22
C GLY A 76 15.35 15.24 -21.82
N VAL A 77 15.15 14.56 -20.68
CA VAL A 77 13.81 14.12 -20.24
C VAL A 77 13.68 14.06 -18.72
N SER A 78 12.54 14.50 -18.21
CA SER A 78 12.16 14.39 -16.81
C SER A 78 10.75 13.78 -16.71
N VAL A 79 10.56 12.82 -15.82
CA VAL A 79 9.28 12.12 -15.61
C VAL A 79 8.97 12.05 -14.13
N THR A 80 7.72 12.31 -13.78
CA THR A 80 7.17 12.15 -12.42
C THR A 80 6.18 10.99 -12.40
N ALA A 81 6.40 10.03 -11.52
CA ALA A 81 5.44 8.99 -11.17
C ALA A 81 4.74 9.34 -9.85
N THR A 82 3.43 9.13 -9.78
CA THR A 82 2.62 9.39 -8.59
C THR A 82 1.78 8.16 -8.27
N ALA A 83 1.96 7.61 -7.08
CA ALA A 83 1.15 6.52 -6.54
C ALA A 83 0.03 7.09 -5.66
N ILE A 84 -1.20 6.65 -5.88
CA ILE A 84 -2.41 7.11 -5.20
C ILE A 84 -3.07 5.90 -4.52
N PRO A 85 -3.30 5.90 -3.18
CA PRO A 85 -3.95 4.79 -2.51
C PRO A 85 -5.43 4.70 -2.93
N ARG A 86 -5.95 3.48 -3.17
CA ARG A 86 -7.31 3.26 -3.69
C ARG A 86 -8.20 2.47 -2.76
N ALA A 87 -7.72 1.35 -2.26
CA ALA A 87 -8.50 0.44 -1.44
C ALA A 87 -7.63 -0.27 -0.41
N ALA A 88 -8.23 -0.64 0.71
CA ALA A 88 -7.64 -1.49 1.73
C ALA A 88 -8.42 -2.80 1.81
N ALA A 89 -7.78 -3.93 1.55
CA ALA A 89 -8.34 -5.25 1.72
C ALA A 89 -7.81 -5.86 3.03
N TRP A 90 -8.72 -6.22 3.93
CA TRP A 90 -8.44 -6.76 5.25
C TRP A 90 -8.79 -8.24 5.31
N ALA A 91 -7.81 -9.12 5.33
CA ALA A 91 -8.01 -10.53 5.63
C ALA A 91 -8.02 -10.70 7.16
N MET A 92 -9.17 -11.08 7.72
CA MET A 92 -9.43 -11.02 9.17
C MET A 92 -8.93 -12.24 9.94
N GLY A 93 -8.34 -13.23 9.26
CA GLY A 93 -7.81 -14.44 9.88
C GLY A 93 -8.87 -15.51 10.22
N ASP A 94 -10.14 -15.16 10.19
CA ASP A 94 -11.29 -16.06 10.39
C ASP A 94 -11.89 -16.61 9.09
N GLY A 95 -11.20 -16.42 7.96
CA GLY A 95 -11.66 -16.77 6.61
C GLY A 95 -12.45 -15.67 5.92
N LYS A 96 -12.64 -14.50 6.53
CA LYS A 96 -13.33 -13.37 5.94
C LYS A 96 -12.35 -12.31 5.45
N THR A 97 -12.76 -11.62 4.38
CA THR A 97 -12.06 -10.44 3.85
C THR A 97 -13.02 -9.28 3.75
N VAL A 98 -12.60 -8.12 4.23
CA VAL A 98 -13.35 -6.86 4.15
C VAL A 98 -12.56 -5.93 3.22
N VAL A 99 -13.24 -5.36 2.22
CA VAL A 99 -12.63 -4.38 1.31
C VAL A 99 -13.23 -3.01 1.59
N CYS A 100 -12.35 -2.06 1.95
CA CYS A 100 -12.71 -0.68 2.27
C CYS A 100 -12.19 0.23 1.14
N ALA A 101 -13.06 1.09 0.61
CA ALA A 101 -12.73 2.00 -0.51
C ALA A 101 -11.80 3.16 -0.09
N GLY A 102 -11.46 3.27 1.19
CA GLY A 102 -10.64 4.32 1.78
C GLY A 102 -9.87 3.80 2.99
N PRO A 103 -9.26 4.72 3.77
CA PRO A 103 -8.48 4.36 4.95
C PRO A 103 -9.34 3.89 6.13
N GLY A 104 -10.65 4.02 6.06
CA GLY A 104 -11.58 3.77 7.16
C GLY A 104 -11.80 5.00 8.05
N THR A 105 -12.90 4.99 8.80
CA THR A 105 -13.25 6.04 9.76
C THR A 105 -12.66 5.72 11.13
N PRO A 106 -11.84 6.60 11.73
CA PRO A 106 -11.37 6.42 13.10
C PRO A 106 -12.54 6.37 14.10
N TYR A 107 -12.48 5.43 15.04
CA TYR A 107 -13.43 5.42 16.14
C TYR A 107 -13.27 6.67 17.01
N ALA A 108 -14.39 7.19 17.47
CA ALA A 108 -14.43 8.30 18.41
C ALA A 108 -15.49 8.04 19.48
N VAL A 109 -15.29 8.58 20.68
CA VAL A 109 -16.18 8.40 21.86
C VAL A 109 -17.62 8.86 21.64
N LYS A 110 -17.90 9.62 20.59
CA LYS A 110 -19.26 9.99 20.19
C LYS A 110 -20.09 8.84 19.62
N TYR A 111 -19.42 7.74 19.21
CA TYR A 111 -20.10 6.55 18.71
C TYR A 111 -20.41 5.61 19.87
N ALA A 112 -21.52 4.90 19.82
CA ALA A 112 -21.84 3.87 20.79
C ALA A 112 -20.79 2.75 20.75
N ALA A 113 -20.46 2.17 21.90
CA ALA A 113 -19.40 1.15 22.01
C ALA A 113 -19.67 -0.13 21.20
N ASP A 114 -20.95 -0.41 20.93
CA ASP A 114 -21.43 -1.55 20.14
C ASP A 114 -21.84 -1.19 18.70
N SER A 115 -21.60 0.05 18.30
CA SER A 115 -21.91 0.49 16.93
C SER A 115 -20.91 -0.07 15.90
N ALA A 116 -21.42 -0.42 14.72
CA ALA A 116 -20.58 -0.77 13.59
C ALA A 116 -19.90 0.47 12.99
N SER A 117 -18.71 0.28 12.42
CA SER A 117 -18.06 1.32 11.62
C SER A 117 -18.92 1.65 10.39
N PRO A 118 -18.99 2.94 9.99
CA PRO A 118 -19.77 3.34 8.82
C PRO A 118 -19.19 2.84 7.49
N ASP A 119 -17.90 2.50 7.44
CA ASP A 119 -17.20 2.20 6.19
C ASP A 119 -16.22 1.01 6.27
N CYS A 120 -15.65 0.72 7.43
CA CYS A 120 -14.61 -0.30 7.52
C CYS A 120 -14.62 -1.00 8.90
N GLY A 121 -15.27 -2.13 8.99
CA GLY A 121 -15.39 -2.89 10.24
C GLY A 121 -15.62 -4.37 10.01
N HIS A 122 -15.45 -5.17 11.07
CA HIS A 122 -15.69 -6.59 11.06
C HIS A 122 -16.28 -7.06 12.39
N THR A 123 -17.11 -8.10 12.35
CA THR A 123 -17.64 -8.74 13.57
C THR A 123 -17.25 -10.20 13.58
N TYR A 124 -16.43 -10.59 14.53
CA TYR A 124 -16.03 -11.98 14.72
C TYR A 124 -17.18 -12.81 15.30
N LEU A 125 -17.38 -14.00 14.76
CA LEU A 125 -18.41 -14.93 15.23
C LEU A 125 -17.85 -16.07 16.11
N ARG A 126 -16.52 -16.18 16.20
CA ARG A 126 -15.81 -17.20 16.98
C ARG A 126 -14.58 -16.61 17.64
N SER A 127 -14.23 -17.12 18.81
CA SER A 127 -12.99 -16.74 19.47
C SER A 127 -11.77 -17.28 18.72
N SER A 128 -10.62 -16.65 18.96
CA SER A 128 -9.34 -17.09 18.41
C SER A 128 -8.62 -18.14 19.26
N ALA A 129 -9.25 -18.64 20.32
CA ALA A 129 -8.63 -19.58 21.29
C ALA A 129 -8.07 -20.88 20.65
N ARG A 130 -8.58 -21.27 19.48
CA ARG A 130 -8.12 -22.46 18.75
C ARG A 130 -7.08 -22.16 17.67
N GLN A 131 -6.71 -20.90 17.50
CA GLN A 131 -5.70 -20.49 16.54
C GLN A 131 -4.30 -20.62 17.16
N SER A 132 -3.28 -20.69 16.30
CA SER A 132 -1.89 -20.65 16.75
C SER A 132 -1.64 -19.34 17.51
N GLY A 133 -1.08 -19.41 18.72
CA GLY A 133 -0.88 -18.26 19.61
C GLY A 133 -2.18 -17.61 20.10
N GLU A 134 -3.32 -18.34 20.01
CA GLU A 134 -4.65 -17.87 20.41
C GLU A 134 -5.07 -16.54 19.77
N ALA A 135 -4.55 -16.25 18.56
CA ALA A 135 -4.81 -15.01 17.83
C ALA A 135 -5.10 -15.28 16.35
N TYR A 136 -6.00 -14.52 15.77
CA TYR A 136 -6.11 -14.40 14.31
C TYR A 136 -4.98 -13.55 13.79
N THR A 137 -4.45 -13.85 12.60
CA THR A 137 -3.55 -12.95 11.88
C THR A 137 -4.38 -12.05 10.99
N VAL A 138 -4.48 -10.77 11.33
CA VAL A 138 -5.12 -9.76 10.50
C VAL A 138 -4.08 -9.19 9.56
N LEU A 139 -4.33 -9.33 8.26
CA LEU A 139 -3.47 -8.81 7.19
C LEU A 139 -4.21 -7.72 6.43
N VAL A 140 -3.64 -6.54 6.32
CA VAL A 140 -4.13 -5.49 5.42
C VAL A 140 -3.24 -5.36 4.20
N SER A 141 -3.86 -5.21 3.04
CA SER A 141 -3.21 -4.92 1.76
C SER A 141 -3.78 -3.63 1.20
N VAL A 142 -2.95 -2.63 0.99
CA VAL A 142 -3.34 -1.37 0.35
C VAL A 142 -2.93 -1.42 -1.12
N THR A 143 -3.89 -1.20 -2.00
CA THR A 143 -3.66 -1.11 -3.45
C THR A 143 -3.44 0.35 -3.83
N TRP A 144 -2.41 0.59 -4.64
CA TRP A 144 -2.01 1.90 -5.13
C TRP A 144 -2.11 1.93 -6.65
N ASP A 145 -2.81 2.90 -7.21
CA ASP A 145 -2.73 3.19 -8.64
C ASP A 145 -1.55 4.11 -8.90
N VAL A 146 -0.80 3.84 -9.95
CA VAL A 146 0.37 4.65 -10.32
C VAL A 146 0.14 5.28 -11.68
N GLU A 147 0.24 6.59 -11.72
CA GLU A 147 0.22 7.40 -12.94
C GLU A 147 1.57 8.07 -13.11
N TRP A 148 1.98 8.30 -14.35
CA TRP A 148 3.20 9.04 -14.63
C TRP A 148 3.01 10.01 -15.79
N HIS A 149 3.77 11.10 -15.77
CA HIS A 149 3.81 12.09 -16.84
C HIS A 149 5.20 12.70 -16.95
N GLY A 150 5.58 13.10 -18.15
CA GLY A 150 6.84 13.76 -18.45
C GLY A 150 7.31 13.53 -19.89
N GLY A 151 8.20 14.38 -20.37
CA GLY A 151 8.71 14.28 -21.74
C GLY A 151 7.62 14.33 -22.83
N GLY A 152 6.49 15.01 -22.56
CA GLY A 152 5.34 15.07 -23.47
C GLY A 152 4.50 13.80 -23.53
N GLN A 153 4.70 12.83 -22.63
CA GLN A 153 3.98 11.57 -22.54
C GLN A 153 3.40 11.36 -21.15
N GLN A 154 2.43 10.46 -21.05
CA GLN A 154 1.81 10.02 -19.80
C GLN A 154 1.40 8.55 -19.91
N GLY A 155 1.20 7.92 -18.76
CA GLY A 155 0.73 6.55 -18.70
C GLY A 155 0.37 6.14 -17.29
N ALA A 156 -0.08 4.90 -17.15
CA ALA A 156 -0.42 4.28 -15.88
C ALA A 156 0.29 2.92 -15.74
N VAL A 157 0.56 2.53 -14.51
CA VAL A 157 1.11 1.22 -14.16
C VAL A 157 0.08 0.51 -13.28
N PRO A 158 -0.21 -0.78 -13.51
CA PRO A 158 -1.10 -1.57 -12.66
C PRO A 158 -0.66 -1.57 -11.21
N GLY A 159 -1.62 -1.69 -10.32
CA GLY A 159 -1.54 -1.43 -8.90
C GLY A 159 -0.35 -2.02 -8.16
N LEU A 160 0.39 -1.17 -7.48
CA LEU A 160 1.35 -1.58 -6.46
C LEU A 160 0.59 -1.95 -5.17
N VAL A 161 1.19 -2.77 -4.33
CA VAL A 161 0.56 -3.22 -3.08
C VAL A 161 1.54 -3.12 -1.92
N THR A 162 1.12 -2.45 -0.84
CA THR A 162 1.81 -2.49 0.45
C THR A 162 0.99 -3.29 1.45
N ARG A 163 1.66 -3.95 2.43
CA ARG A 163 1.01 -4.85 3.39
C ARG A 163 1.52 -4.63 4.79
N ALA A 164 0.62 -4.87 5.76
CA ALA A 164 0.98 -4.98 7.16
C ALA A 164 0.10 -6.04 7.84
N GLN A 165 0.55 -6.61 8.94
CA GLN A 165 -0.22 -7.59 9.69
C GLN A 165 -0.06 -7.38 11.19
N VAL A 166 -1.07 -7.79 11.94
CA VAL A 166 -1.06 -7.83 13.40
C VAL A 166 -1.74 -9.10 13.91
N PRO A 167 -1.28 -9.69 15.02
CA PRO A 167 -2.04 -10.70 15.72
C PRO A 167 -3.19 -10.04 16.48
N LEU A 168 -4.37 -10.65 16.46
CA LEU A 168 -5.56 -10.13 17.10
C LEU A 168 -6.25 -11.20 17.91
N ARG A 169 -6.32 -11.02 19.22
CA ARG A 169 -7.08 -11.90 20.11
C ARG A 169 -8.56 -11.58 20.04
N VAL A 170 -9.37 -12.63 19.96
CA VAL A 170 -10.84 -12.54 20.02
C VAL A 170 -11.32 -13.48 21.12
N ALA A 171 -11.96 -12.92 22.14
CA ALA A 171 -12.46 -13.65 23.29
C ALA A 171 -14.00 -13.73 23.28
N GLU A 172 -14.53 -14.75 23.96
CA GLU A 172 -15.96 -14.83 24.27
C GLU A 172 -16.25 -13.98 25.53
N ALA A 173 -17.35 -13.25 25.52
CA ALA A 173 -17.83 -12.59 26.73
C ALA A 173 -18.34 -13.66 27.72
N GLN A 174 -17.65 -13.85 28.83
CA GLN A 174 -18.14 -14.69 29.91
C GLN A 174 -19.08 -13.85 30.78
N ALA A 175 -20.34 -14.27 30.86
CA ALA A 175 -21.26 -13.74 31.85
C ALA A 175 -20.84 -14.30 33.23
N LEU A 176 -20.33 -13.45 34.11
CA LEU A 176 -20.17 -13.79 35.50
C LEU A 176 -21.57 -13.82 36.12
N VAL A 177 -22.08 -15.01 36.39
CA VAL A 177 -23.25 -15.20 37.26
C VAL A 177 -22.77 -14.98 38.67
N VAL A 178 -23.06 -13.83 39.25
CA VAL A 178 -22.89 -13.58 40.69
C VAL A 178 -24.10 -14.18 41.37
N SER A 179 -23.88 -15.27 42.09
CA SER A 179 -24.87 -15.91 42.98
C SER A 179 -24.82 -15.26 44.35
#